data_bc7b55e92a59d3c5af79578d533ea3eb
#
_entry.id   bc7b55e92a59d3c5af79578d533ea3eb
#
_cell.length_a   1.000
_cell.length_b   1.000
_cell.length_c   1.000
_cell.angle_alpha   90.00
_cell.angle_beta   90.00
_cell.angle_gamma   90.00
#
_symmetry.space_group_name_H-M   'P 1'
#
loop_
_entity.id
_entity.type
_entity.pdbx_description
1 polymer ?
#
loop_
_entity_poly.entity_id
_entity_poly.type
_entity_poly.pdbx_seq_one_letter_code
_entity_poly.pdbx_strand_id
1 'polypeptide(L)'
;YARQDPDFIIIGRTDARQAHGLEDAIARGKAYAEAGADVVFVEAEESMEELERVPKEIKGVPLVVNMIEGGRTPLMSKDELGKLGYQVIFYNLGSLYTQTKAIQDYCEYVIAHGSSIGFTGPMVTFDEFNSIVGLPELRELEEKFKA
;
A
#
# COMPACT_ATOMS: atom_id res chain seq x y z
N TYR A 1 20.08 -3.94 -17.67
CA TYR A 1 21.25 -4.62 -17.07
C TYR A 1 20.89 -5.29 -15.74
N ALA A 2 20.02 -4.68 -14.91
CA ALA A 2 19.62 -5.22 -13.61
C ALA A 2 18.71 -6.46 -13.70
N ARG A 3 17.98 -6.61 -14.80
CA ARG A 3 17.07 -7.73 -15.01
C ARG A 3 17.83 -8.95 -15.51
N GLN A 4 17.94 -9.98 -14.69
CA GLN A 4 18.50 -11.29 -15.05
C GLN A 4 17.38 -12.34 -15.21
N ASP A 5 16.27 -12.17 -14.52
CA ASP A 5 15.06 -12.99 -14.61
C ASP A 5 14.00 -12.19 -15.38
N PRO A 6 13.46 -12.70 -16.51
CA PRO A 6 12.44 -12.01 -17.30
C PRO A 6 11.12 -11.82 -16.56
N ASP A 7 10.81 -12.65 -15.56
CA ASP A 7 9.59 -12.56 -14.76
C ASP A 7 9.71 -11.58 -13.58
N PHE A 8 10.93 -11.04 -13.34
CA PHE A 8 11.16 -10.06 -12.29
C PHE A 8 10.64 -8.67 -12.69
N ILE A 9 9.66 -8.16 -11.94
CA ILE A 9 9.05 -6.84 -12.17
C ILE A 9 9.93 -5.73 -11.58
N ILE A 10 10.29 -4.74 -12.41
CA ILE A 10 11.06 -3.57 -12.00
C ILE A 10 10.12 -2.36 -11.93
N ILE A 11 9.96 -1.80 -10.73
CA ILE A 11 9.24 -0.54 -10.49
C ILE A 11 10.26 0.60 -10.41
N GLY A 12 10.23 1.51 -11.38
CA GLY A 12 11.05 2.71 -11.38
C GLY A 12 10.39 3.82 -10.53
N ARG A 13 10.91 4.07 -9.32
CA ARG A 13 10.40 5.12 -8.44
C ARG A 13 11.27 6.37 -8.50
N THR A 14 10.63 7.56 -8.49
CA THR A 14 11.29 8.85 -8.31
C THR A 14 10.66 9.65 -7.18
N ASP A 15 11.49 10.18 -6.30
CA ASP A 15 11.12 11.12 -5.23
C ASP A 15 11.47 12.58 -5.59
N ALA A 16 11.79 12.82 -6.86
CA ALA A 16 12.26 14.10 -7.36
C ALA A 16 11.22 15.22 -7.21
N ARG A 17 9.91 14.90 -7.17
CA ARG A 17 8.85 15.89 -7.03
C ARG A 17 9.10 16.81 -5.83
N GLN A 18 9.48 16.25 -4.70
CA GLN A 18 9.70 17.03 -3.47
C GLN A 18 10.95 17.89 -3.54
N ALA A 19 12.02 17.40 -4.16
CA ALA A 19 13.33 18.06 -4.18
C ALA A 19 13.53 18.99 -5.38
N HIS A 20 12.94 18.66 -6.53
CA HIS A 20 13.21 19.29 -7.82
C HIS A 20 11.96 19.70 -8.58
N GLY A 21 10.76 19.42 -8.05
CA GLY A 21 9.48 19.74 -8.66
C GLY A 21 8.95 18.67 -9.60
N LEU A 22 7.71 18.87 -10.04
CA LEU A 22 6.95 17.92 -10.86
C LEU A 22 7.59 17.65 -12.22
N GLU A 23 8.13 18.69 -12.87
CA GLU A 23 8.74 18.57 -14.21
C GLU A 23 9.92 17.59 -14.21
N ASP A 24 10.81 17.69 -13.21
CA ASP A 24 11.95 16.78 -13.07
C ASP A 24 11.47 15.36 -12.74
N ALA A 25 10.45 15.21 -11.88
CA ALA A 25 9.88 13.90 -11.55
C ALA A 25 9.27 13.22 -12.79
N ILE A 26 8.51 13.95 -13.60
CA ILE A 26 7.94 13.43 -14.86
C ILE A 26 9.04 13.07 -15.86
N ALA A 27 10.06 13.91 -15.99
CA ALA A 27 11.19 13.61 -16.89
C ALA A 27 11.90 12.32 -16.48
N ARG A 28 12.13 12.10 -15.18
CA ARG A 28 12.71 10.84 -14.66
C ARG A 28 11.78 9.66 -14.90
N GLY A 29 10.46 9.81 -14.65
CA GLY A 29 9.50 8.75 -14.91
C GLY A 29 9.47 8.31 -16.37
N LYS A 30 9.54 9.25 -17.31
CA LYS A 30 9.69 8.95 -18.76
C LYS A 30 10.98 8.19 -19.05
N ALA A 31 12.11 8.66 -18.50
CA ALA A 31 13.39 7.99 -18.68
C ALA A 31 13.41 6.56 -18.09
N TYR A 32 12.73 6.32 -16.97
CA TYR A 32 12.61 4.97 -16.41
C TYR A 32 11.77 4.03 -17.30
N ALA A 33 10.66 4.54 -17.85
CA ALA A 33 9.86 3.79 -18.83
C ALA A 33 10.68 3.43 -20.07
N GLU A 34 11.42 4.41 -20.64
CA GLU A 34 12.31 4.21 -21.79
C GLU A 34 13.45 3.23 -21.48
N ALA A 35 13.97 3.23 -20.26
CA ALA A 35 14.99 2.28 -19.80
C ALA A 35 14.48 0.87 -19.56
N GLY A 36 13.15 0.62 -19.66
CA GLY A 36 12.54 -0.70 -19.55
C GLY A 36 12.04 -1.03 -18.15
N ALA A 37 11.66 -0.05 -17.33
CA ALA A 37 10.87 -0.31 -16.14
C ALA A 37 9.50 -0.86 -16.53
N ASP A 38 9.02 -1.87 -15.81
CA ASP A 38 7.69 -2.46 -16.04
C ASP A 38 6.56 -1.61 -15.48
N VAL A 39 6.86 -0.82 -14.45
CA VAL A 39 5.95 0.09 -13.76
C VAL A 39 6.71 1.35 -13.39
N VAL A 40 6.07 2.52 -13.45
CA VAL A 40 6.66 3.78 -12.98
C VAL A 40 5.88 4.33 -11.80
N PHE A 41 6.62 4.85 -10.84
CA PHE A 41 6.09 5.45 -9.63
C PHE A 41 6.66 6.85 -9.41
N VAL A 42 5.85 7.85 -9.59
CA VAL A 42 6.14 9.23 -9.18
C VAL A 42 5.61 9.40 -7.76
N GLU A 43 6.49 9.71 -6.80
CA GLU A 43 6.11 9.86 -5.39
C GLU A 43 5.67 11.29 -5.08
N ALA A 44 4.63 11.39 -4.24
CA ALA A 44 4.17 12.62 -3.60
C ALA A 44 3.66 13.70 -4.55
N GLU A 45 2.75 13.35 -5.46
CA GLU A 45 1.92 14.35 -6.14
C GLU A 45 1.09 15.10 -5.08
N GLU A 46 1.15 16.43 -5.09
CA GLU A 46 0.58 17.28 -4.02
C GLU A 46 -0.74 17.95 -4.41
N SER A 47 -1.23 17.74 -5.63
CA SER A 47 -2.50 18.33 -6.08
C SER A 47 -3.24 17.42 -7.06
N MET A 48 -4.54 17.71 -7.24
CA MET A 48 -5.35 17.05 -8.26
C MET A 48 -4.79 17.27 -9.67
N GLU A 49 -4.27 18.46 -9.94
CA GLU A 49 -3.65 18.80 -11.22
C GLU A 49 -2.42 17.92 -11.49
N GLU A 50 -1.58 17.70 -10.48
CA GLU A 50 -0.40 16.82 -10.59
C GLU A 50 -0.81 15.37 -10.84
N LEU A 51 -1.81 14.87 -10.09
CA LEU A 51 -2.38 13.53 -10.28
C LEU A 51 -2.97 13.33 -11.69
N GLU A 52 -3.53 14.37 -12.29
CA GLU A 52 -4.01 14.31 -13.68
C GLU A 52 -2.88 14.38 -14.71
N ARG A 53 -1.83 15.15 -14.42
CA ARG A 53 -0.72 15.37 -15.37
C ARG A 53 0.17 14.16 -15.54
N VAL A 54 0.54 13.49 -14.42
CA VAL A 54 1.46 12.36 -14.44
C VAL A 54 1.02 11.27 -15.43
N PRO A 55 -0.23 10.77 -15.42
CA PRO A 55 -0.66 9.77 -16.39
C PRO A 55 -0.85 10.32 -17.81
N LYS A 56 -1.05 11.62 -17.99
CA LYS A 56 -1.12 12.24 -19.31
C LYS A 56 0.24 12.31 -19.98
N GLU A 57 1.30 12.45 -19.21
CA GLU A 57 2.65 12.68 -19.72
C GLU A 57 3.53 11.42 -19.76
N ILE A 58 3.37 10.49 -18.80
CA ILE A 58 4.09 9.21 -18.78
C ILE A 58 3.17 8.16 -19.41
N LYS A 59 3.55 7.64 -20.58
CA LYS A 59 2.74 6.70 -21.38
C LYS A 59 3.46 5.38 -21.62
N GLY A 60 2.68 4.35 -21.96
CA GLY A 60 3.19 3.05 -22.38
C GLY A 60 3.67 2.15 -21.24
N VAL A 61 3.48 2.57 -20.01
CA VAL A 61 3.84 1.81 -18.80
C VAL A 61 2.78 2.02 -17.72
N PRO A 62 2.42 1.00 -16.94
CA PRO A 62 1.57 1.14 -15.77
C PRO A 62 2.15 2.12 -14.74
N LEU A 63 1.26 2.87 -14.09
CA LEU A 63 1.62 3.85 -13.07
C LEU A 63 1.12 3.45 -11.69
N VAL A 64 1.96 3.69 -10.69
CA VAL A 64 1.63 3.54 -9.26
C VAL A 64 1.31 4.90 -8.67
N VAL A 65 0.37 4.90 -7.72
CA VAL A 65 0.09 6.03 -6.84
C VAL A 65 -0.07 5.57 -5.39
N ASN A 66 0.41 6.36 -4.44
CA ASN A 66 0.20 6.16 -3.01
C ASN A 66 -1.03 6.93 -2.52
N MET A 67 -1.93 6.24 -1.81
CA MET A 67 -3.03 6.85 -1.05
C MET A 67 -2.74 6.68 0.44
N ILE A 68 -2.22 7.75 1.05
CA ILE A 68 -1.78 7.75 2.46
C ILE A 68 -2.66 8.75 3.23
N GLU A 69 -3.38 8.25 4.22
CA GLU A 69 -4.21 9.05 5.11
C GLU A 69 -3.34 10.08 5.85
N GLY A 70 -3.70 11.36 5.73
CA GLY A 70 -2.92 12.48 6.30
C GLY A 70 -1.60 12.77 5.55
N GLY A 71 -1.36 12.13 4.41
CA GLY A 71 -0.24 12.41 3.52
C GLY A 71 -0.41 13.71 2.71
N ARG A 72 0.49 13.95 1.77
CA ARG A 72 0.46 15.14 0.91
C ARG A 72 -0.44 14.98 -0.30
N THR A 73 -0.51 13.76 -0.83
CA THR A 73 -1.31 13.43 -2.01
C THR A 73 -2.80 13.47 -1.66
N PRO A 74 -3.64 14.18 -2.43
CA PRO A 74 -5.08 14.16 -2.23
C PRO A 74 -5.63 12.75 -2.33
N LEU A 75 -6.45 12.34 -1.34
CA LEU A 75 -7.06 11.02 -1.34
C LEU A 75 -8.16 10.93 -2.40
N MET A 76 -8.13 9.87 -3.18
CA MET A 76 -9.10 9.54 -4.21
C MET A 76 -9.50 8.07 -4.15
N SER A 77 -10.68 7.75 -4.65
CA SER A 77 -11.12 6.37 -4.82
C SER A 77 -10.34 5.67 -5.95
N LYS A 78 -10.32 4.33 -5.91
CA LYS A 78 -9.70 3.53 -6.98
C LYS A 78 -10.32 3.81 -8.36
N ASP A 79 -11.63 4.08 -8.40
CA ASP A 79 -12.35 4.31 -9.66
C ASP A 79 -11.99 5.66 -10.28
N GLU A 80 -11.78 6.69 -9.44
CA GLU A 80 -11.30 8.00 -9.88
C GLU A 80 -9.85 7.93 -10.37
N LEU A 81 -8.97 7.30 -9.60
CA LEU A 81 -7.57 7.08 -9.98
C LEU A 81 -7.44 6.25 -11.26
N GLY A 82 -8.26 5.21 -11.42
CA GLY A 82 -8.31 4.42 -12.63
C GLY A 82 -8.72 5.23 -13.86
N LYS A 83 -9.68 6.17 -13.72
CA LYS A 83 -10.09 7.09 -14.80
C LYS A 83 -8.98 8.07 -15.16
N LEU A 84 -8.14 8.48 -14.21
CA LEU A 84 -6.96 9.31 -14.48
C LEU A 84 -5.87 8.56 -15.22
N GLY A 85 -5.79 7.23 -15.06
CA GLY A 85 -4.82 6.38 -15.72
C GLY A 85 -3.81 5.71 -14.82
N TYR A 86 -4.06 5.61 -13.51
CA TYR A 86 -3.29 4.78 -12.59
C TYR A 86 -3.82 3.34 -12.57
N GLN A 87 -2.92 2.36 -12.64
CA GLN A 87 -3.26 0.94 -12.63
C GLN A 87 -2.94 0.25 -11.31
N VAL A 88 -2.01 0.82 -10.53
CA VAL A 88 -1.60 0.27 -9.23
C VAL A 88 -1.78 1.33 -8.16
N ILE A 89 -2.47 0.98 -7.08
CA ILE A 89 -2.76 1.89 -5.97
C ILE A 89 -2.26 1.25 -4.68
N PHE A 90 -1.43 1.95 -3.93
CA PHE A 90 -0.95 1.50 -2.64
C PHE A 90 -1.70 2.20 -1.50
N TYR A 91 -2.33 1.40 -0.64
CA TYR A 91 -2.90 1.79 0.64
C TYR A 91 -2.00 1.25 1.76
N ASN A 92 -0.79 1.76 1.85
CA ASN A 92 0.30 1.14 2.60
C ASN A 92 0.34 1.49 4.09
N LEU A 93 -0.23 2.62 4.53
CA LEU A 93 -0.16 3.05 5.92
C LEU A 93 -1.47 2.95 6.70
N GLY A 94 -2.63 2.92 6.04
CA GLY A 94 -3.93 2.88 6.72
C GLY A 94 -4.09 1.70 7.67
N SER A 95 -3.66 0.50 7.26
CA SER A 95 -3.66 -0.68 8.11
C SER A 95 -2.74 -0.54 9.32
N LEU A 96 -1.54 0.05 9.14
CA LEU A 96 -0.60 0.31 10.23
C LEU A 96 -1.16 1.33 11.23
N TYR A 97 -1.77 2.41 10.75
CA TYR A 97 -2.38 3.42 11.61
C TYR A 97 -3.55 2.85 12.41
N THR A 98 -4.41 2.06 11.75
CA THR A 98 -5.53 1.37 12.40
C THR A 98 -5.04 0.40 13.47
N GLN A 99 -4.07 -0.44 13.14
CA GLN A 99 -3.46 -1.39 14.09
C GLN A 99 -2.82 -0.67 15.28
N THR A 100 -2.08 0.39 15.03
CA THR A 100 -1.40 1.17 16.07
C THR A 100 -2.43 1.73 17.06
N LYS A 101 -3.52 2.34 16.56
CA LYS A 101 -4.56 2.88 17.43
C LYS A 101 -5.25 1.79 18.24
N ALA A 102 -5.59 0.67 17.62
CA ALA A 102 -6.23 -0.45 18.32
C ALA A 102 -5.35 -1.02 19.44
N ILE A 103 -4.05 -1.17 19.18
CA ILE A 103 -3.09 -1.66 20.20
C ILE A 103 -2.93 -0.64 21.33
N GLN A 104 -2.83 0.66 21.02
CA GLN A 104 -2.75 1.71 22.04
C GLN A 104 -3.97 1.67 22.96
N ASP A 105 -5.19 1.63 22.40
CA ASP A 105 -6.41 1.61 23.17
C ASP A 105 -6.50 0.39 24.11
N TYR A 106 -6.08 -0.77 23.60
CA TYR A 106 -6.01 -1.98 24.41
C TYR A 106 -5.01 -1.87 25.57
N CYS A 107 -3.80 -1.40 25.30
CA CYS A 107 -2.75 -1.22 26.30
C CYS A 107 -3.14 -0.20 27.36
N GLU A 108 -3.68 0.94 26.97
CA GLU A 108 -4.18 1.98 27.88
C GLU A 108 -5.28 1.43 28.80
N TYR A 109 -6.22 0.67 28.24
CA TYR A 109 -7.29 0.03 29.02
C TYR A 109 -6.73 -0.95 30.04
N VAL A 110 -5.84 -1.86 29.64
CA VAL A 110 -5.25 -2.87 30.53
C VAL A 110 -4.42 -2.22 31.64
N ILE A 111 -3.66 -1.18 31.32
CA ILE A 111 -2.87 -0.44 32.33
C ILE A 111 -3.78 0.23 33.36
N ALA A 112 -4.86 0.86 32.89
CA ALA A 112 -5.79 1.58 33.76
C ALA A 112 -6.62 0.66 34.67
N HIS A 113 -6.97 -0.54 34.20
CA HIS A 113 -7.92 -1.44 34.89
C HIS A 113 -7.25 -2.71 35.47
N GLY A 114 -5.98 -2.96 35.17
CA GLY A 114 -5.27 -4.18 35.56
C GLY A 114 -5.82 -5.46 34.93
N SER A 115 -6.66 -5.36 33.90
CA SER A 115 -7.37 -6.47 33.26
C SER A 115 -7.90 -6.05 31.89
N SER A 116 -8.07 -7.01 30.98
CA SER A 116 -8.77 -6.81 29.70
C SER A 116 -10.29 -7.02 29.81
N ILE A 117 -10.83 -7.41 30.99
CA ILE A 117 -12.25 -7.63 31.18
C ILE A 117 -13.02 -6.33 30.95
N GLY A 118 -13.99 -6.35 30.03
CA GLY A 118 -14.81 -5.18 29.69
C GLY A 118 -14.21 -4.28 28.61
N PHE A 119 -13.05 -4.61 28.03
CA PHE A 119 -12.57 -3.90 26.85
C PHE A 119 -13.54 -4.13 25.67
N THR A 120 -14.01 -3.04 25.08
CA THR A 120 -14.98 -3.04 23.96
C THR A 120 -14.40 -2.51 22.64
N GLY A 121 -13.10 -2.31 22.60
CA GLY A 121 -12.42 -1.89 21.37
C GLY A 121 -12.40 -3.01 20.31
N PRO A 122 -11.95 -2.69 19.09
CA PRO A 122 -11.95 -3.65 18.00
C PRO A 122 -10.99 -4.80 18.28
N MET A 123 -11.52 -5.98 18.45
CA MET A 123 -10.78 -7.25 18.53
C MET A 123 -11.51 -8.31 17.73
N VAL A 124 -10.76 -9.18 17.07
CA VAL A 124 -11.31 -10.43 16.54
C VAL A 124 -11.50 -11.43 17.68
N THR A 125 -12.43 -12.35 17.52
CA THR A 125 -12.60 -13.47 18.46
C THR A 125 -11.45 -14.47 18.32
N PHE A 126 -11.31 -15.36 19.30
CA PHE A 126 -10.34 -16.44 19.27
C PHE A 126 -10.49 -17.33 18.01
N ASP A 127 -11.74 -17.68 17.66
CA ASP A 127 -12.02 -18.52 16.50
C ASP A 127 -11.77 -17.80 15.16
N GLU A 128 -12.13 -16.52 15.07
CA GLU A 128 -11.81 -15.70 13.91
C GLU A 128 -10.31 -15.58 13.72
N PHE A 129 -9.53 -15.33 14.77
CA PHE A 129 -8.07 -15.27 14.67
C PHE A 129 -7.49 -16.60 14.21
N ASN A 130 -7.94 -17.72 14.78
CA ASN A 130 -7.50 -19.06 14.38
C ASN A 130 -7.80 -19.34 12.89
N SER A 131 -8.95 -18.90 12.40
CA SER A 131 -9.31 -19.01 10.98
C SER A 131 -8.41 -18.16 10.08
N ILE A 132 -8.09 -16.93 10.51
CA ILE A 132 -7.21 -16.02 9.76
C ILE A 132 -5.80 -16.60 9.59
N VAL A 133 -5.28 -17.29 10.63
CA VAL A 133 -3.94 -17.90 10.58
C VAL A 133 -3.93 -19.32 9.99
N GLY A 134 -5.05 -19.81 9.49
CA GLY A 134 -5.14 -21.12 8.81
C GLY A 134 -5.12 -22.34 9.73
N LEU A 135 -5.50 -22.18 11.02
CA LEU A 135 -5.49 -23.30 11.96
C LEU A 135 -6.48 -24.43 11.59
N PRO A 136 -7.70 -24.16 11.05
CA PRO A 136 -8.60 -25.23 10.59
C PRO A 136 -7.96 -26.10 9.51
N GLU A 137 -7.35 -25.51 8.51
CA GLU A 137 -6.68 -26.19 7.42
C GLU A 137 -5.50 -27.04 7.90
N LEU A 138 -4.74 -26.50 8.86
CA LEU A 138 -3.65 -27.25 9.49
C LEU A 138 -4.15 -28.48 10.22
N ARG A 139 -5.25 -28.37 10.96
CA ARG A 139 -5.89 -29.50 11.66
C ARG A 139 -6.41 -30.57 10.70
N GLU A 140 -6.99 -30.18 9.57
CA GLU A 140 -7.39 -31.14 8.54
C GLU A 140 -6.20 -31.91 7.96
N LEU A 141 -5.07 -31.23 7.75
CA LEU A 141 -3.83 -31.89 7.32
C LEU A 141 -3.29 -32.85 8.40
N GLU A 142 -3.30 -32.45 9.66
CA GLU A 142 -2.90 -33.31 10.78
C GLU A 142 -3.74 -34.58 10.83
N GLU A 143 -5.08 -34.49 10.72
CA GLU A 143 -5.96 -35.66 10.68
C GLU A 143 -5.69 -36.57 9.48
N LYS A 144 -5.43 -35.99 8.30
CA LYS A 144 -5.14 -36.75 7.07
C LYS A 144 -3.85 -37.56 7.17
N PHE A 145 -2.86 -37.08 7.92
CA PHE A 145 -1.55 -37.71 8.06
C PHE A 145 -1.30 -38.33 9.44
N LYS A 146 -2.34 -38.46 10.28
CA LYS A 146 -2.25 -39.29 11.47
C LYS A 146 -1.99 -40.74 11.07
N ALA A 147 -0.91 -41.29 11.63
CA ALA A 147 -0.55 -42.72 11.48
C ALA A 147 -1.46 -43.61 12.35
#